data_ff27a7e6b789abf70e7b27627047090b
#
_entry.id   ff27a7e6b789abf70e7b27627047090b
#
_cell.length_a   1.000
_cell.length_b   1.000
_cell.length_c   1.000
_cell.angle_alpha   90.00
_cell.angle_beta   90.00
_cell.angle_gamma   90.00
#
_symmetry.space_group_name_H-M   'P 1'
#
loop_
_entity.id
_entity.type
_entity.pdbx_description
1 polymer ?
#
loop_
_entity_poly.entity_id
_entity_poly.type
_entity_poly.pdbx_seq_one_letter_code
_entity_poly.pdbx_strand_id
1 'polypeptide(L)' 'MEVSTVAFAFRPSAQAKDKMIERGISRQEATEAIMKGAKRQNGSRILAHLRGIEVVFVQRSCDHFVIMLSRR' A
#
# COMPACT_ATOMS: atom_id res chain seq x y z
N MET A 1 7.09 20.39 13.96
CA MET A 1 7.01 20.12 13.36
C MET A 1 7.00 19.26 12.83
N GLU A 2 7.00 18.78 12.41
CA GLU A 2 6.91 17.98 11.92
C GLU A 2 7.15 17.47 11.13
N VAL A 3 7.38 16.96 10.81
CA VAL A 3 7.65 16.52 10.04
C VAL A 3 7.37 15.71 9.40
N SER A 4 7.27 15.39 9.09
CA SER A 4 7.04 14.70 8.50
C SER A 4 7.09 14.11 7.88
N THR A 5 7.05 13.87 7.67
CA THR A 5 7.03 13.41 7.09
C THR A 5 7.24 12.71 6.27
N VAL A 6 7.36 12.08 6.12
CA VAL A 6 7.58 11.36 5.44
C VAL A 6 7.23 10.97 4.57
N ALA A 7 7.38 11.05 4.15
CA ALA A 7 6.93 10.93 3.10
C ALA A 7 7.27 9.88 2.29
N PHE A 8 6.56 9.04 2.05
CA PHE A 8 6.88 8.14 0.99
C PHE A 8 5.90 8.40 -0.15
N ALA A 9 6.33 8.12 -1.37
CA ALA A 9 5.48 8.29 -2.52
C ALA A 9 4.67 7.00 -2.71
N PHE A 10 3.36 7.15 -2.74
CA PHE A 10 2.47 6.05 -2.99
C PHE A 10 2.24 5.95 -4.50
N ARG A 11 2.73 4.88 -5.11
CA ARG A 11 2.65 4.71 -6.56
C ARG A 11 1.94 3.42 -6.92
N PRO A 12 0.64 3.47 -7.16
CA PRO A 12 -0.09 2.26 -7.52
C PRO A 12 0.12 1.92 -9.00
N SER A 13 0.21 0.63 -9.28
CA SER A 13 0.21 0.16 -10.67
C SER A 13 -1.17 0.38 -11.26
N ALA A 14 -1.30 0.20 -12.59
CA ALA A 14 -2.60 0.33 -13.25
C ALA A 14 -3.60 -0.65 -12.65
N GLN A 15 -3.17 -1.88 -12.41
CA GLN A 15 -4.04 -2.89 -11.79
C GLN A 15 -4.45 -2.47 -10.38
N ALA A 16 -3.51 -1.92 -9.62
CA ALA A 16 -3.80 -1.48 -8.27
C ALA A 16 -4.81 -0.34 -8.28
N LYS A 17 -4.68 0.61 -9.20
CA LYS A 17 -5.64 1.69 -9.33
C LYS A 17 -7.04 1.17 -9.64
N ASP A 18 -7.13 0.21 -10.55
CA ASP A 18 -8.42 -0.39 -10.90
C ASP A 18 -9.04 -1.06 -9.69
N LYS A 19 -8.25 -1.77 -8.91
CA LYS A 19 -8.75 -2.43 -7.71
C LYS A 19 -9.20 -1.43 -6.67
N MET A 20 -8.49 -0.33 -6.53
CA MET A 20 -8.89 0.71 -5.59
C MET A 20 -10.28 1.25 -5.95
N ILE A 21 -10.51 1.51 -7.22
CA ILE A 21 -11.81 2.00 -7.68
C ILE A 21 -12.86 0.92 -7.51
N GLU A 22 -12.56 -0.29 -7.93
CA GLU A 22 -13.50 -1.40 -7.90
C GLU A 22 -13.95 -1.74 -6.49
N ARG A 23 -13.01 -1.71 -5.54
CA ARG A 23 -13.28 -2.11 -4.17
C ARG A 23 -13.54 -0.93 -3.24
N GLY A 24 -13.50 0.27 -3.76
CA GLY A 24 -13.73 1.44 -2.93
C GLY A 24 -12.65 1.68 -1.89
N ILE A 25 -11.41 1.37 -2.23
CA ILE A 25 -10.28 1.58 -1.33
C ILE A 25 -9.68 2.93 -1.63
N SER A 26 -9.62 3.79 -0.63
CA SER A 26 -9.04 5.11 -0.80
C SER A 26 -7.52 5.03 -0.71
N ARG A 27 -6.87 6.06 -1.24
CA ARG A 27 -5.42 6.17 -1.13
C ARG A 27 -4.98 6.18 0.32
N GLN A 28 -5.74 6.87 1.17
CA GLN A 28 -5.44 6.96 2.59
C GLN A 28 -5.52 5.59 3.26
N GLU A 29 -6.54 4.82 2.92
CA GLU A 29 -6.68 3.47 3.48
C GLU A 29 -5.51 2.58 3.06
N ALA A 30 -5.12 2.64 1.81
CA ALA A 30 -4.00 1.84 1.33
C ALA A 30 -2.71 2.27 2.01
N THR A 31 -2.50 3.56 2.15
CA THR A 31 -1.31 4.09 2.81
C THR A 31 -1.25 3.64 4.28
N GLU A 32 -2.37 3.69 4.96
CA GLU A 32 -2.42 3.24 6.35
C GLU A 32 -2.09 1.76 6.47
N ALA A 33 -2.58 0.95 5.54
CA ALA A 33 -2.27 -0.46 5.56
C ALA A 33 -0.77 -0.69 5.41
N ILE A 34 -0.13 0.07 4.52
CA ILE A 34 1.31 -0.04 4.33
C ILE A 34 2.06 0.36 5.59
N MET A 35 1.64 1.44 6.23
CA MET A 35 2.37 1.98 7.36
C MET A 35 2.05 1.28 8.67
N LYS A 36 0.81 0.92 8.90
CA LYS A 36 0.36 0.43 10.20
C LYS A 36 -0.04 -1.03 10.19
N GLY A 37 -0.24 -1.62 9.03
CA GLY A 37 -0.72 -2.98 8.94
C GLY A 37 0.33 -4.01 9.31
N ALA A 38 -0.13 -5.22 9.56
CA ALA A 38 0.77 -6.34 9.73
C ALA A 38 1.44 -6.64 8.40
N LYS A 39 2.74 -6.88 8.44
CA LYS A 39 3.49 -7.05 7.20
C LYS A 39 4.14 -8.41 7.14
N ARG A 40 4.20 -8.94 5.94
CA ARG A 40 4.88 -10.19 5.68
C ARG A 40 5.70 -10.02 4.41
N GLN A 41 6.96 -10.38 4.48
CA GLN A 41 7.84 -10.27 3.33
C GLN A 41 7.92 -11.59 2.59
N ASN A 42 7.86 -11.51 1.27
CA ASN A 42 7.95 -12.68 0.42
C ASN A 42 8.82 -12.30 -0.77
N GLY A 43 10.12 -12.59 -0.66
CA GLY A 43 11.07 -12.15 -1.65
C GLY A 43 11.19 -10.63 -1.63
N SER A 44 11.06 -10.01 -2.79
CA SER A 44 11.11 -8.56 -2.88
C SER A 44 9.75 -7.91 -2.65
N ARG A 45 8.70 -8.72 -2.47
CA ARG A 45 7.36 -8.21 -2.26
C ARG A 45 7.01 -8.20 -0.79
N ILE A 46 6.25 -7.20 -0.40
CA ILE A 46 5.78 -7.07 0.97
C ILE A 46 4.27 -7.04 0.94
N LEU A 47 3.67 -7.84 1.81
CA LEU A 47 2.22 -7.86 1.97
C LEU A 47 1.87 -7.14 3.26
N ALA A 48 1.01 -6.14 3.16
CA ALA A 48 0.52 -5.42 4.32
C ALA A 48 -0.97 -5.68 4.45
N HIS A 49 -1.42 -5.86 5.68
CA HIS A 49 -2.82 -6.19 5.93
C HIS A 49 -3.34 -5.36 7.09
N LEU A 50 -4.45 -4.68 6.87
CA LEU A 50 -5.08 -3.86 7.90
C LEU A 50 -6.57 -3.76 7.63
N ARG A 51 -7.39 -4.15 8.60
CA ARG A 51 -8.85 -3.99 8.53
C ARG A 51 -9.46 -4.58 7.27
N GLY A 52 -9.00 -5.76 6.89
CA GLY A 52 -9.53 -6.42 5.72
C GLY A 52 -8.96 -5.95 4.39
N ILE A 53 -8.10 -4.96 4.42
CA ILE A 53 -7.43 -4.47 3.22
C ILE A 53 -6.05 -5.10 3.14
N GLU A 54 -5.73 -5.64 1.98
CA GLU A 54 -4.45 -6.27 1.75
C GLU A 54 -3.75 -5.55 0.62
N VAL A 55 -2.51 -5.16 0.85
CA VAL A 55 -1.72 -4.42 -0.13
C VAL A 55 -0.44 -5.19 -0.39
N VAL A 56 -0.17 -5.45 -1.66
CA VAL A 56 1.10 -6.06 -2.07
C VAL A 56 1.92 -5.00 -2.74
N PHE A 57 3.11 -4.73 -2.22
CA PHE A 57 3.93 -3.66 -2.75
C PHE A 57 5.40 -4.01 -2.71
N VAL A 58 6.17 -3.25 -3.46
CA VAL A 58 7.63 -3.34 -3.46
C VAL A 58 8.16 -2.03 -2.91
N GLN A 59 9.01 -2.11 -1.91
CA GLN A 59 9.61 -0.92 -1.32
C GLN A 59 10.86 -0.56 -2.09
N ARG A 60 10.92 0.68 -2.55
CA ARG A 60 12.09 1.23 -3.21
C ARG A 60 12.68 2.29 -2.32
N SER A 61 13.82 2.84 -2.74
CA SER A 61 14.52 3.82 -1.90
C SER A 61 13.66 5.04 -1.60
N CYS A 62 12.82 5.46 -2.53
CA CYS A 62 12.02 6.68 -2.37
C CYS A 62 10.54 6.47 -2.44
N ASP A 63 10.06 5.29 -2.78
CA ASP A 63 8.63 5.10 -2.94
C ASP A 63 8.22 3.68 -2.63
N HIS A 64 6.91 3.51 -2.58
CA HIS A 64 6.28 2.19 -2.42
C HIS A 64 5.46 1.95 -3.67
N PHE A 65 5.91 1.03 -4.50
CA PHE A 65 5.20 0.70 -5.72
C PHE A 65 4.18 -0.39 -5.41
N VAL A 66 2.92 -0.05 -5.49
CA VAL A 66 1.84 -0.97 -5.13
C VAL A 66 1.46 -1.80 -6.34
N ILE A 67 1.64 -3.11 -6.21
CA ILE A 67 1.37 -4.03 -7.30
C ILE A 67 -0.10 -4.42 -7.32
N MET A 68 -0.66 -4.69 -6.16
CA MET A 68 -2.02 -5.22 -6.06
C MET A 68 -2.63 -4.82 -4.72
N LEU A 69 -3.95 -4.61 -4.72
CA LEU A 69 -4.70 -4.43 -3.51
C LEU A 69 -5.95 -5.29 -3.57
N SER A 70 -6.42 -5.66 -2.41
CA SER A 70 -7.70 -6.34 -2.31
C SER A 70 -8.34 -5.99 -0.99
N ARG A 71 -9.64 -6.25 -0.89
CA ARG A 71 -10.41 -6.01 0.32
C ARG A 71 -11.31 -7.22 0.52
N ARG A 72 -11.36 -7.68 1.73
CA ARG A 72 -12.24 -8.78 2.10
C ARG A 72 -13.57 -8.28 2.59
#